data_ef3fb1656170714c1bdc84abcbbe3c50
#
_entry.id   ef3fb1656170714c1bdc84abcbbe3c50
#
_cell.length_a   1.000
_cell.length_b   1.000
_cell.length_c   1.000
_cell.angle_alpha   90.00
_cell.angle_beta   90.00
_cell.angle_gamma   90.00
#
_symmetry.space_group_name_H-M   'P 1'
#
loop_
_entity.id
_entity.type
_entity.pdbx_description
1 polymer ?
#
loop_
_entity_poly.entity_id
_entity_poly.type
_entity_poly.pdbx_seq_one_letter_code
_entity_poly.pdbx_strand_id
1 'polypeptide(L)'
;MKHILLIATGGTIASRPTENGLAPQLLADDILRCVPALGSLCRIDAVQPMNIDSTNMSPDCWLALADCLRAHYDQYDGFVITHGTDTMAYTACALSYLVQRSGKPIVLTGAQKSIYVQDTDARRNLYDAFVAAQDDNLAGVYIVFDGRVILGTRARKTRTKSMNAFSSIDYPDVALIRDGRILHYIRQPRPQTPPGTGSYNGSPPPPYERCAHGYSLPACRVPFRISVGIIVLRGREKVKFSKRLPHRGCARRRVSERNRRRRLLARRLKLSPKVTDE
;
A
#
# COMPACT_ATOMS: atom_id res chain seq x y z
N MET A 1 -0.38 -27.05 -9.89
CA MET A 1 0.57 -25.94 -9.74
C MET A 1 -0.22 -24.64 -9.84
N LYS A 2 -0.12 -23.73 -8.87
CA LYS A 2 -0.88 -22.47 -8.90
C LYS A 2 -0.38 -21.54 -9.98
N HIS A 3 -1.27 -20.69 -10.48
CA HIS A 3 -0.98 -19.69 -11.50
C HIS A 3 -1.04 -18.29 -10.89
N ILE A 4 0.10 -17.61 -10.85
CA ILE A 4 0.29 -16.32 -10.17
C ILE A 4 0.62 -15.25 -11.20
N LEU A 5 -0.03 -14.09 -11.08
CA LEU A 5 0.28 -12.92 -11.89
C LEU A 5 1.26 -11.99 -11.16
N LEU A 6 2.39 -11.71 -11.79
CA LEU A 6 3.29 -10.62 -11.39
C LEU A 6 2.85 -9.31 -12.03
N ILE A 7 2.59 -8.30 -11.21
CA ILE A 7 2.29 -6.93 -11.65
C ILE A 7 3.46 -6.04 -11.27
N ALA A 8 4.25 -5.63 -12.25
CA ALA A 8 5.41 -4.78 -12.00
C ALA A 8 5.02 -3.30 -12.09
N THR A 9 5.44 -2.50 -11.08
CA THR A 9 5.18 -1.05 -11.07
C THR A 9 6.45 -0.20 -11.08
N GLY A 10 7.63 -0.82 -11.10
CA GLY A 10 8.92 -0.14 -11.00
C GLY A 10 9.52 -0.20 -9.58
N GLY A 11 10.00 0.93 -9.09
CA GLY A 11 10.64 1.04 -7.78
C GLY A 11 12.09 0.55 -7.75
N THR A 12 12.72 0.58 -6.56
CA THR A 12 14.14 0.24 -6.36
C THR A 12 14.50 -1.16 -6.82
N ILE A 13 13.60 -2.13 -6.65
CA ILE A 13 13.81 -3.52 -7.08
C ILE A 13 14.12 -3.61 -8.58
N ALA A 14 13.47 -2.76 -9.39
CA ALA A 14 13.60 -2.68 -10.84
C ALA A 14 14.59 -1.61 -11.29
N SER A 15 15.35 -0.98 -10.39
CA SER A 15 16.21 0.15 -10.72
C SER A 15 17.60 -0.27 -11.12
N ARG A 16 18.18 0.50 -12.07
CA ARG A 16 19.59 0.47 -12.44
C ARG A 16 20.25 1.82 -12.12
N PRO A 17 21.56 1.85 -11.87
CA PRO A 17 22.30 3.10 -11.79
C PRO A 17 22.22 3.85 -13.11
N THR A 18 21.92 5.14 -13.05
CA THR A 18 21.96 6.08 -14.17
C THR A 18 22.81 7.28 -13.79
N GLU A 19 23.12 8.16 -14.73
CA GLU A 19 23.86 9.40 -14.46
C GLU A 19 23.14 10.29 -13.42
N ASN A 20 21.81 10.20 -13.33
CA ASN A 20 20.98 10.98 -12.41
C ASN A 20 20.54 10.21 -11.15
N GLY A 21 21.18 9.06 -10.83
CA GLY A 21 20.85 8.21 -9.71
C GLY A 21 20.18 6.89 -10.12
N LEU A 22 19.46 6.26 -9.22
CA LEU A 22 18.73 5.01 -9.48
C LEU A 22 17.39 5.32 -10.18
N ALA A 23 17.16 4.68 -11.34
CA ALA A 23 15.88 4.78 -12.04
C ALA A 23 15.32 3.39 -12.38
N PRO A 24 14.00 3.19 -12.27
CA PRO A 24 13.36 1.93 -12.66
C PRO A 24 13.49 1.73 -14.18
N GLN A 25 14.19 0.68 -14.58
CA GLN A 25 14.46 0.39 -15.99
C GLN A 25 14.17 -1.07 -16.37
N LEU A 26 14.01 -1.95 -15.37
CA LEU A 26 13.79 -3.36 -15.61
C LEU A 26 12.34 -3.64 -15.98
N LEU A 27 12.18 -4.53 -16.93
CA LEU A 27 10.90 -5.14 -17.25
C LEU A 27 10.59 -6.27 -16.28
N ALA A 28 9.31 -6.64 -16.19
CA ALA A 28 8.85 -7.71 -15.32
C ALA A 28 9.57 -9.04 -15.58
N ASP A 29 9.82 -9.37 -16.84
CA ASP A 29 10.54 -10.59 -17.25
C ASP A 29 12.01 -10.59 -16.80
N ASP A 30 12.67 -9.43 -16.79
CA ASP A 30 14.05 -9.31 -16.31
C ASP A 30 14.12 -9.57 -14.80
N ILE A 31 13.13 -9.11 -14.06
CA ILE A 31 13.03 -9.37 -12.63
C ILE A 31 12.87 -10.87 -12.36
N LEU A 32 12.01 -11.55 -13.13
CA LEU A 32 11.81 -13.00 -12.99
C LEU A 32 13.07 -13.79 -13.32
N ARG A 33 13.81 -13.41 -14.34
CA ARG A 33 15.10 -14.06 -14.69
C ARG A 33 16.14 -13.97 -13.59
N CYS A 34 16.07 -12.95 -12.73
CA CYS A 34 17.01 -12.82 -11.60
C CYS A 34 16.73 -13.81 -10.45
N VAL A 35 15.58 -14.50 -10.46
CA VAL A 35 15.18 -15.47 -9.42
C VAL A 35 14.66 -16.77 -10.07
N PRO A 36 15.53 -17.58 -10.67
CA PRO A 36 15.13 -18.79 -11.39
C PRO A 36 14.33 -19.80 -10.55
N ALA A 37 14.56 -19.80 -9.23
CA ALA A 37 13.84 -20.66 -8.28
C ALA A 37 12.31 -20.45 -8.29
N LEU A 38 11.83 -19.31 -8.77
CA LEU A 38 10.39 -19.04 -8.89
C LEU A 38 9.68 -20.00 -9.84
N GLY A 39 10.35 -20.42 -10.92
CA GLY A 39 9.79 -21.35 -11.90
C GLY A 39 9.47 -22.74 -11.34
N SER A 40 10.11 -23.13 -10.24
CA SER A 40 9.78 -24.38 -9.53
C SER A 40 8.62 -24.24 -8.53
N LEU A 41 8.25 -23.01 -8.18
CA LEU A 41 7.18 -22.75 -7.21
C LEU A 41 5.79 -22.76 -7.86
N CYS A 42 5.62 -22.01 -8.95
CA CYS A 42 4.33 -21.79 -9.58
C CYS A 42 4.47 -21.42 -11.05
N ARG A 43 3.36 -21.48 -11.79
CA ARG A 43 3.29 -20.86 -13.11
C ARG A 43 3.15 -19.33 -12.92
N ILE A 44 3.92 -18.56 -13.68
CA ILE A 44 3.98 -17.11 -13.53
C ILE A 44 3.77 -16.48 -14.90
N ASP A 45 2.81 -15.57 -14.97
CA ASP A 45 2.72 -14.57 -16.05
C ASP A 45 3.03 -13.19 -15.47
N ALA A 46 3.45 -12.27 -16.32
CA ALA A 46 3.84 -10.94 -15.87
C ALA A 46 3.19 -9.86 -16.72
N VAL A 47 2.77 -8.77 -16.05
CA VAL A 47 2.30 -7.54 -16.69
C VAL A 47 2.96 -6.33 -16.05
N GLN A 48 3.12 -5.27 -16.80
CA GLN A 48 3.74 -4.04 -16.30
C GLN A 48 2.91 -2.83 -16.68
N PRO A 49 1.87 -2.50 -15.89
CA PRO A 49 0.98 -1.37 -16.19
C PRO A 49 1.67 -0.01 -16.04
N MET A 50 2.78 0.05 -15.27
CA MET A 50 3.55 1.27 -15.04
C MET A 50 5.01 0.94 -14.68
N ASN A 51 5.90 1.92 -14.84
CA ASN A 51 7.30 1.80 -14.42
C ASN A 51 7.76 3.12 -13.79
N ILE A 52 7.44 3.33 -12.52
CA ILE A 52 7.63 4.60 -11.83
C ILE A 52 8.39 4.44 -10.52
N ASP A 53 9.02 5.52 -10.07
CA ASP A 53 9.44 5.64 -8.68
C ASP A 53 8.18 5.77 -7.79
N SER A 54 8.18 5.07 -6.65
CA SER A 54 7.02 5.09 -5.76
C SER A 54 6.71 6.48 -5.19
N THR A 55 7.66 7.40 -5.18
CA THR A 55 7.41 8.81 -4.80
C THR A 55 6.46 9.52 -5.75
N ASN A 56 6.33 9.02 -6.98
CA ASN A 56 5.40 9.51 -8.00
C ASN A 56 4.06 8.78 -8.01
N MET A 57 3.82 7.88 -7.07
CA MET A 57 2.55 7.16 -6.95
C MET A 57 1.41 8.13 -6.63
N SER A 58 0.32 8.03 -7.38
CA SER A 58 -0.86 8.87 -7.27
C SER A 58 -2.13 8.03 -7.08
N PRO A 59 -3.26 8.64 -6.70
CA PRO A 59 -4.55 7.94 -6.66
C PRO A 59 -4.94 7.29 -7.99
N ASP A 60 -4.63 7.92 -9.12
CA ASP A 60 -4.91 7.35 -10.45
C ASP A 60 -4.09 6.06 -10.69
N CYS A 61 -2.86 5.98 -10.17
CA CYS A 61 -2.06 4.76 -10.22
C CYS A 61 -2.69 3.63 -9.39
N TRP A 62 -3.27 3.93 -8.23
CA TRP A 62 -3.98 2.93 -7.42
C TRP A 62 -5.23 2.42 -8.12
N LEU A 63 -5.97 3.30 -8.80
CA LEU A 63 -7.13 2.90 -9.61
C LEU A 63 -6.71 2.01 -10.77
N ALA A 64 -5.65 2.37 -11.50
CA ALA A 64 -5.11 1.55 -12.59
C ALA A 64 -4.66 0.16 -12.10
N LEU A 65 -4.03 0.07 -10.92
CA LEU A 65 -3.68 -1.21 -10.31
C LEU A 65 -4.90 -2.03 -9.92
N ALA A 66 -5.91 -1.40 -9.34
CA ALA A 66 -7.15 -2.08 -8.98
C ALA A 66 -7.89 -2.59 -10.22
N ASP A 67 -7.90 -1.83 -11.30
CA ASP A 67 -8.51 -2.24 -12.58
C ASP A 67 -7.71 -3.36 -13.24
N CYS A 68 -6.38 -3.32 -13.18
CA CYS A 68 -5.51 -4.42 -13.63
C CYS A 68 -5.80 -5.71 -12.85
N LEU A 69 -5.90 -5.63 -11.52
CA LEU A 69 -6.26 -6.78 -10.68
C LEU A 69 -7.63 -7.35 -11.05
N ARG A 70 -8.64 -6.51 -11.27
CA ARG A 70 -9.99 -6.94 -11.65
C ARG A 70 -10.02 -7.62 -13.00
N ALA A 71 -9.33 -7.07 -13.99
CA ALA A 71 -9.26 -7.62 -15.34
C ALA A 71 -8.67 -9.03 -15.40
N HIS A 72 -7.79 -9.36 -14.46
CA HIS A 72 -7.09 -10.64 -14.40
C HIS A 72 -7.56 -11.56 -13.26
N TYR A 73 -8.52 -11.08 -12.44
CA TYR A 73 -8.85 -11.73 -11.18
C TYR A 73 -9.23 -13.21 -11.31
N ASP A 74 -10.05 -13.55 -12.31
CA ASP A 74 -10.56 -14.91 -12.48
C ASP A 74 -9.54 -15.87 -13.10
N GLN A 75 -8.50 -15.35 -13.75
CA GLN A 75 -7.51 -16.14 -14.49
C GLN A 75 -6.36 -16.67 -13.62
N TYR A 76 -6.13 -16.07 -12.45
CA TYR A 76 -4.99 -16.37 -11.59
C TYR A 76 -5.43 -16.73 -10.17
N ASP A 77 -4.62 -17.54 -9.49
CA ASP A 77 -4.86 -17.98 -8.10
C ASP A 77 -4.42 -16.95 -7.06
N GLY A 78 -3.51 -16.06 -7.43
CA GLY A 78 -2.96 -15.01 -6.57
C GLY A 78 -2.18 -13.98 -7.36
N PHE A 79 -1.77 -12.92 -6.70
CA PHE A 79 -1.12 -11.76 -7.31
C PHE A 79 0.10 -11.32 -6.51
N VAL A 80 1.19 -11.02 -7.21
CA VAL A 80 2.38 -10.39 -6.65
C VAL A 80 2.58 -9.04 -7.32
N ILE A 81 2.72 -7.97 -6.54
CA ILE A 81 2.94 -6.61 -7.04
C ILE A 81 4.33 -6.16 -6.58
N THR A 82 5.26 -5.94 -7.51
CA THR A 82 6.52 -5.29 -7.16
C THR A 82 6.37 -3.79 -7.14
N HIS A 83 6.86 -3.15 -6.07
CA HIS A 83 6.59 -1.75 -5.79
C HIS A 83 7.79 -1.09 -5.12
N GLY A 84 7.95 0.23 -5.31
CA GLY A 84 8.94 1.00 -4.55
C GLY A 84 8.54 1.14 -3.08
N THR A 85 9.53 1.11 -2.19
CA THR A 85 9.29 0.94 -0.76
C THR A 85 8.68 2.16 -0.07
N ASP A 86 8.85 3.39 -0.62
CA ASP A 86 8.46 4.63 0.07
C ASP A 86 6.94 4.78 0.22
N THR A 87 6.17 4.36 -0.77
CA THR A 87 4.71 4.46 -0.74
C THR A 87 3.99 3.11 -0.78
N MET A 88 4.72 1.98 -0.71
CA MET A 88 4.13 0.64 -0.75
C MET A 88 3.05 0.42 0.32
N ALA A 89 3.25 0.92 1.53
CA ALA A 89 2.27 0.82 2.61
C ALA A 89 0.96 1.56 2.29
N TYR A 90 1.06 2.72 1.62
CA TYR A 90 -0.11 3.49 1.19
C TYR A 90 -0.85 2.78 0.05
N THR A 91 -0.10 2.22 -0.92
CA THR A 91 -0.67 1.43 -2.01
C THR A 91 -1.36 0.17 -1.48
N ALA A 92 -0.75 -0.55 -0.55
CA ALA A 92 -1.36 -1.73 0.07
C ALA A 92 -2.64 -1.38 0.84
N CYS A 93 -2.64 -0.27 1.57
CA CYS A 93 -3.82 0.23 2.26
C CYS A 93 -4.91 0.61 1.24
N ALA A 94 -4.58 1.38 0.19
CA ALA A 94 -5.54 1.78 -0.84
C ALA A 94 -6.17 0.56 -1.54
N LEU A 95 -5.35 -0.41 -1.97
CA LEU A 95 -5.83 -1.64 -2.61
C LEU A 95 -6.72 -2.47 -1.68
N SER A 96 -6.46 -2.49 -0.37
CA SER A 96 -7.32 -3.18 0.61
C SER A 96 -8.76 -2.65 0.61
N TYR A 97 -8.96 -1.37 0.29
CA TYR A 97 -10.28 -0.74 0.17
C TYR A 97 -10.83 -0.77 -1.26
N LEU A 98 -9.97 -0.72 -2.27
CA LEU A 98 -10.37 -0.75 -3.68
C LEU A 98 -10.74 -2.17 -4.15
N VAL A 99 -10.07 -3.21 -3.62
CA VAL A 99 -10.29 -4.61 -3.95
C VAL A 99 -10.80 -5.36 -2.71
N GLN A 100 -12.01 -4.98 -2.28
CA GLN A 100 -12.63 -5.54 -1.08
C GLN A 100 -13.01 -7.01 -1.27
N ARG A 101 -12.93 -7.78 -0.17
CA ARG A 101 -13.34 -9.19 -0.11
C ARG A 101 -12.62 -10.09 -1.11
N SER A 102 -11.36 -9.76 -1.46
CA SER A 102 -10.58 -10.68 -2.27
C SER A 102 -10.43 -12.03 -1.54
N GLY A 103 -10.91 -13.08 -2.17
CA GLY A 103 -10.69 -14.47 -1.71
C GLY A 103 -9.32 -14.99 -2.10
N LYS A 104 -8.55 -14.22 -2.87
CA LYS A 104 -7.21 -14.57 -3.35
C LYS A 104 -6.17 -13.63 -2.69
N PRO A 105 -4.95 -14.12 -2.44
CA PRO A 105 -3.87 -13.28 -1.91
C PRO A 105 -3.39 -12.26 -2.95
N ILE A 106 -3.26 -11.01 -2.53
CA ILE A 106 -2.67 -9.90 -3.27
C ILE A 106 -1.47 -9.43 -2.45
N VAL A 107 -0.28 -9.75 -2.89
CA VAL A 107 0.95 -9.56 -2.12
C VAL A 107 1.78 -8.46 -2.74
N LEU A 108 2.02 -7.37 -2.00
CA LEU A 108 2.97 -6.34 -2.39
C LEU A 108 4.35 -6.67 -1.82
N THR A 109 5.38 -6.44 -2.62
CA THR A 109 6.77 -6.56 -2.21
C THR A 109 7.66 -5.56 -2.94
N GLY A 110 8.89 -5.45 -2.51
CA GLY A 110 9.90 -4.56 -3.08
C GLY A 110 11.26 -4.83 -2.49
N ALA A 111 12.19 -3.91 -2.66
CA ALA A 111 13.52 -4.05 -2.11
C ALA A 111 14.13 -2.70 -1.73
N GLN A 112 15.03 -2.73 -0.76
CA GLN A 112 15.87 -1.58 -0.41
C GLN A 112 17.05 -1.43 -1.37
N LYS A 113 17.48 -2.54 -1.99
CA LYS A 113 18.55 -2.57 -2.98
C LYS A 113 18.02 -3.15 -4.31
N SER A 114 18.58 -2.68 -5.42
CA SER A 114 18.29 -3.23 -6.75
C SER A 114 18.57 -4.74 -6.79
N ILE A 115 17.79 -5.48 -7.59
CA ILE A 115 17.91 -6.93 -7.74
C ILE A 115 19.28 -7.37 -8.32
N TYR A 116 19.99 -6.48 -8.98
CA TYR A 116 21.34 -6.75 -9.52
C TYR A 116 22.47 -6.61 -8.52
N VAL A 117 22.23 -6.00 -7.37
CA VAL A 117 23.25 -5.88 -6.32
C VAL A 117 23.45 -7.25 -5.67
N GLN A 118 24.70 -7.59 -5.36
CA GLN A 118 25.04 -8.91 -4.80
C GLN A 118 24.34 -9.14 -3.47
N ASP A 119 24.38 -8.15 -2.56
CA ASP A 119 23.76 -8.20 -1.22
C ASP A 119 22.34 -7.64 -1.22
N THR A 120 21.55 -7.95 -2.24
CA THR A 120 20.18 -7.46 -2.34
C THR A 120 19.21 -8.27 -1.48
N ASP A 121 18.27 -7.57 -0.88
CA ASP A 121 17.07 -8.15 -0.26
C ASP A 121 15.98 -8.54 -1.28
N ALA A 122 16.13 -8.07 -2.54
CA ALA A 122 15.13 -8.22 -3.59
C ALA A 122 14.79 -9.68 -3.89
N ARG A 123 15.82 -10.54 -4.05
CA ARG A 123 15.62 -11.94 -4.45
C ARG A 123 14.82 -12.71 -3.40
N ARG A 124 15.15 -12.48 -2.11
CA ARG A 124 14.45 -13.11 -0.99
C ARG A 124 13.03 -12.57 -0.86
N ASN A 125 12.86 -11.24 -0.87
CA ASN A 125 11.55 -10.63 -0.76
C ASN A 125 10.61 -11.07 -1.88
N LEU A 126 11.13 -11.18 -3.11
CA LEU A 126 10.36 -11.65 -4.25
C LEU A 126 9.97 -13.13 -4.08
N TYR A 127 10.92 -14.00 -3.71
CA TYR A 127 10.66 -15.41 -3.47
C TYR A 127 9.59 -15.59 -2.38
N ASP A 128 9.74 -14.93 -1.24
CA ASP A 128 8.80 -14.97 -0.12
C ASP A 128 7.42 -14.45 -0.52
N ALA A 129 7.35 -13.42 -1.38
CA ALA A 129 6.09 -12.91 -1.89
C ALA A 129 5.34 -13.95 -2.76
N PHE A 130 6.06 -14.70 -3.59
CA PHE A 130 5.46 -15.78 -4.37
C PHE A 130 5.05 -16.98 -3.50
N VAL A 131 5.79 -17.28 -2.44
CA VAL A 131 5.39 -18.28 -1.44
C VAL A 131 4.08 -17.87 -0.77
N ALA A 132 3.95 -16.60 -0.36
CA ALA A 132 2.72 -16.08 0.23
C ALA A 132 1.54 -16.02 -0.76
N ALA A 133 1.80 -15.67 -2.03
CA ALA A 133 0.76 -15.59 -3.05
C ALA A 133 0.13 -16.94 -3.40
N GLN A 134 0.78 -18.05 -3.05
CA GLN A 134 0.27 -19.40 -3.24
C GLN A 134 -0.46 -19.96 -2.02
N ASP A 135 -0.38 -19.28 -0.88
CA ASP A 135 -0.92 -19.81 0.37
C ASP A 135 -2.45 -19.73 0.38
N ASP A 136 -3.07 -20.89 0.63
CA ASP A 136 -4.52 -21.01 0.68
C ASP A 136 -5.14 -20.39 1.94
N ASN A 137 -4.36 -20.08 2.95
CA ASN A 137 -4.83 -19.43 4.19
C ASN A 137 -4.73 -17.90 4.15
N LEU A 138 -4.19 -17.34 3.07
CA LEU A 138 -4.15 -15.90 2.86
C LEU A 138 -5.24 -15.45 1.89
N ALA A 139 -5.97 -14.40 2.25
CA ALA A 139 -7.01 -13.78 1.43
C ALA A 139 -7.02 -12.27 1.69
N GLY A 140 -6.98 -11.47 0.62
CA GLY A 140 -6.87 -10.01 0.73
C GLY A 140 -5.48 -9.48 0.45
N VAL A 141 -5.18 -8.27 0.93
CA VAL A 141 -3.97 -7.53 0.57
C VAL A 141 -2.94 -7.58 1.70
N TYR A 142 -1.70 -7.94 1.34
CA TYR A 142 -0.58 -8.05 2.27
C TYR A 142 0.68 -7.37 1.73
N ILE A 143 1.58 -6.98 2.63
CA ILE A 143 2.97 -6.70 2.30
C ILE A 143 3.82 -7.87 2.81
N VAL A 144 4.67 -8.39 1.94
CA VAL A 144 5.71 -9.37 2.31
C VAL A 144 7.07 -8.71 2.18
N PHE A 145 7.77 -8.62 3.30
CA PHE A 145 9.08 -7.97 3.37
C PHE A 145 9.91 -8.54 4.51
N ASP A 146 11.15 -8.87 4.26
CA ASP A 146 12.09 -9.51 5.22
C ASP A 146 11.48 -10.75 5.91
N GLY A 147 10.77 -11.59 5.13
CA GLY A 147 10.12 -12.81 5.60
C GLY A 147 8.86 -12.58 6.44
N ARG A 148 8.40 -11.35 6.63
CA ARG A 148 7.19 -11.01 7.40
C ARG A 148 6.01 -10.80 6.48
N VAL A 149 4.88 -11.38 6.81
CA VAL A 149 3.59 -11.17 6.13
C VAL A 149 2.76 -10.21 6.96
N ILE A 150 2.58 -9.00 6.45
CA ILE A 150 1.93 -7.90 7.16
C ILE A 150 0.63 -7.56 6.45
N LEU A 151 -0.46 -7.39 7.21
CA LEU A 151 -1.74 -6.96 6.67
C LEU A 151 -1.62 -5.58 6.01
N GLY A 152 -2.10 -5.42 4.77
CA GLY A 152 -1.92 -4.20 3.98
C GLY A 152 -2.40 -2.92 4.65
N THR A 153 -3.48 -3.00 5.45
CA THR A 153 -4.01 -1.87 6.22
C THR A 153 -3.22 -1.56 7.51
N ARG A 154 -2.27 -2.41 7.89
CA ARG A 154 -1.47 -2.26 9.12
C ARG A 154 0.01 -2.05 8.85
N ALA A 155 0.43 -2.15 7.61
CA ALA A 155 1.82 -1.99 7.24
C ALA A 155 2.28 -0.53 7.30
N ARG A 156 3.49 -0.32 7.82
CA ARG A 156 4.17 0.98 7.82
C ARG A 156 5.65 0.79 7.54
N LYS A 157 6.22 1.64 6.69
CA LYS A 157 7.68 1.76 6.55
C LYS A 157 8.23 2.51 7.75
N THR A 158 8.95 1.81 8.62
CA THR A 158 9.49 2.37 9.87
C THR A 158 10.98 2.64 9.79
N ARG A 159 11.68 2.10 8.78
CA ARG A 159 13.12 2.29 8.55
C ARG A 159 13.41 2.59 7.10
N THR A 160 14.31 3.53 6.85
CA THR A 160 14.63 4.00 5.50
C THR A 160 15.74 3.20 4.82
N LYS A 161 16.68 2.65 5.57
CA LYS A 161 17.88 1.98 5.02
C LYS A 161 17.96 0.48 5.34
N SER A 162 17.38 0.06 6.44
CA SER A 162 17.46 -1.34 6.90
C SER A 162 16.61 -2.27 6.02
N MET A 163 17.07 -3.50 5.83
CA MET A 163 16.31 -4.52 5.08
C MET A 163 14.98 -4.86 5.76
N ASN A 164 14.90 -4.83 7.11
CA ASN A 164 13.64 -4.98 7.85
C ASN A 164 12.84 -3.66 7.90
N ALA A 165 12.54 -3.09 6.74
CA ALA A 165 12.00 -1.73 6.61
C ALA A 165 10.55 -1.56 7.09
N PHE A 166 9.75 -2.61 7.06
CA PHE A 166 8.33 -2.57 7.37
C PHE A 166 7.99 -3.20 8.71
N SER A 167 6.99 -2.64 9.37
CA SER A 167 6.43 -3.17 10.61
C SER A 167 4.90 -3.13 10.57
N SER A 168 4.25 -4.05 11.27
CA SER A 168 2.81 -4.00 11.53
C SER A 168 2.53 -3.05 12.68
N ILE A 169 1.55 -2.16 12.54
CA ILE A 169 1.19 -1.14 13.53
C ILE A 169 -0.08 -1.56 14.25
N ASP A 170 0.02 -1.64 15.58
CA ASP A 170 -1.07 -2.01 16.49
C ASP A 170 -1.81 -3.30 16.08
N TYR A 171 -1.09 -4.20 15.41
CA TYR A 171 -1.56 -5.50 14.97
C TYR A 171 -0.35 -6.43 14.77
N PRO A 172 -0.42 -7.72 15.12
CA PRO A 172 0.70 -8.63 14.88
C PRO A 172 0.91 -8.89 13.39
N ASP A 173 2.08 -9.40 13.03
CA ASP A 173 2.28 -9.99 11.70
C ASP A 173 1.31 -11.15 11.52
N VAL A 174 0.81 -11.33 10.30
CA VAL A 174 -0.12 -12.42 9.99
C VAL A 174 0.60 -13.76 9.93
N ALA A 175 1.79 -13.76 9.35
CA ALA A 175 2.63 -14.93 9.23
C ALA A 175 4.11 -14.53 9.13
N LEU A 176 4.98 -15.52 9.30
CA LEU A 176 6.41 -15.45 9.04
C LEU A 176 6.80 -16.47 7.99
N ILE A 177 7.65 -16.08 7.05
CA ILE A 177 8.22 -16.97 6.04
C ILE A 177 9.67 -17.27 6.39
N ARG A 178 10.01 -18.53 6.51
CA ARG A 178 11.37 -19.01 6.73
C ARG A 178 11.60 -20.25 5.88
N ASP A 179 12.70 -20.25 5.16
CA ASP A 179 13.12 -21.41 4.31
C ASP A 179 12.02 -21.90 3.37
N GLY A 180 11.30 -20.94 2.75
CA GLY A 180 10.19 -21.25 1.85
C GLY A 180 8.93 -21.79 2.50
N ARG A 181 8.84 -21.76 3.84
CA ARG A 181 7.66 -22.22 4.60
C ARG A 181 6.97 -21.06 5.29
N ILE A 182 5.64 -21.06 5.30
CA ILE A 182 4.83 -20.07 6.00
C ILE A 182 4.43 -20.60 7.37
N LEU A 183 4.73 -19.80 8.41
CA LEU A 183 4.26 -20.01 9.76
C LEU A 183 3.18 -18.97 10.07
N HIS A 184 1.91 -19.39 10.11
CA HIS A 184 0.79 -18.51 10.41
C HIS A 184 0.69 -18.21 11.91
N TYR A 185 0.63 -16.93 12.26
CA TYR A 185 0.31 -16.49 13.61
C TYR A 185 -1.19 -16.22 13.76
N ILE A 186 -1.82 -15.76 12.69
CA ILE A 186 -3.25 -15.44 12.66
C ILE A 186 -3.86 -16.10 11.43
N ARG A 187 -4.92 -16.87 11.64
CA ARG A 187 -5.76 -17.35 10.54
C ARG A 187 -6.73 -16.26 10.15
N GLN A 188 -6.63 -15.79 8.93
CA GLN A 188 -7.61 -14.87 8.37
C GLN A 188 -8.84 -15.67 7.91
N PRO A 189 -10.06 -15.27 8.33
CA PRO A 189 -11.26 -15.88 7.80
C PRO A 189 -11.33 -15.59 6.29
N ARG A 190 -11.37 -16.63 5.48
CA ARG A 190 -11.67 -16.45 4.05
C ARG A 190 -13.06 -15.85 3.92
N PRO A 191 -13.24 -14.84 3.04
CA PRO A 191 -14.56 -14.46 2.62
C PRO A 191 -15.25 -15.71 2.09
N GLN A 192 -16.40 -16.11 2.67
CA GLN A 192 -17.18 -17.20 2.15
C GLN A 192 -17.70 -16.78 0.77
N THR A 193 -17.02 -17.19 -0.28
CA THR A 193 -17.54 -17.10 -1.64
C THR A 193 -18.63 -18.18 -1.72
N PRO A 194 -19.85 -17.85 -2.17
CA PRO A 194 -20.87 -18.88 -2.40
C PRO A 194 -20.29 -19.97 -3.29
N PRO A 195 -20.48 -21.27 -2.98
CA PRO A 195 -20.01 -22.35 -3.84
C PRO A 195 -20.66 -22.17 -5.21
N GLY A 196 -19.84 -22.05 -6.26
CA GLY A 196 -20.29 -21.94 -7.64
C GLY A 196 -20.10 -20.60 -8.35
N THR A 197 -19.62 -19.58 -7.68
CA THR A 197 -19.26 -18.31 -8.34
C THR A 197 -17.79 -18.01 -8.08
N GLY A 198 -16.91 -18.57 -8.89
CA GLY A 198 -15.50 -18.16 -8.98
C GLY A 198 -15.31 -16.75 -9.53
N SER A 199 -16.40 -16.07 -9.85
CA SER A 199 -16.37 -14.69 -10.26
C SER A 199 -16.30 -13.79 -9.04
N TYR A 200 -15.47 -12.77 -9.11
CA TYR A 200 -15.51 -11.60 -8.24
C TYR A 200 -16.91 -10.96 -8.34
N ASN A 201 -17.87 -11.50 -7.55
CA ASN A 201 -19.22 -10.93 -7.40
C ASN A 201 -19.21 -9.73 -6.46
N GLY A 202 -18.11 -8.96 -6.45
CA GLY A 202 -18.27 -7.56 -6.20
C GLY A 202 -18.95 -7.01 -7.43
N SER A 203 -20.24 -6.68 -7.36
CA SER A 203 -20.80 -5.68 -8.26
C SER A 203 -19.71 -4.66 -8.45
N PRO A 204 -19.33 -4.27 -9.71
CA PRO A 204 -18.34 -3.23 -9.88
C PRO A 204 -18.75 -2.13 -8.90
N PRO A 205 -17.86 -1.62 -8.05
CA PRO A 205 -18.24 -0.52 -7.19
C PRO A 205 -18.96 0.48 -8.12
N PRO A 206 -20.11 1.03 -7.71
CA PRO A 206 -20.86 1.93 -8.56
C PRO A 206 -19.85 2.91 -9.15
N PRO A 207 -19.95 3.26 -10.43
CA PRO A 207 -18.96 4.08 -11.12
C PRO A 207 -18.64 5.25 -10.17
N TYR A 208 -17.35 5.42 -9.87
CA TYR A 208 -16.93 6.48 -8.97
C TYR A 208 -17.45 7.79 -9.56
N GLU A 209 -18.57 8.29 -9.06
CA GLU A 209 -18.91 9.67 -9.31
C GLU A 209 -17.76 10.47 -8.72
N ARG A 210 -16.95 11.05 -9.58
CA ARG A 210 -15.96 12.04 -9.20
C ARG A 210 -16.76 13.20 -8.63
N CYS A 211 -17.03 13.14 -7.34
CA CYS A 211 -17.51 14.31 -6.67
C CYS A 211 -16.47 15.39 -6.86
N ALA A 212 -16.85 16.55 -7.34
CA ALA A 212 -16.00 17.73 -7.50
C ALA A 212 -15.27 18.15 -6.19
N HIS A 213 -15.45 17.43 -5.11
CA HIS A 213 -15.00 17.72 -3.76
C HIS A 213 -14.29 16.53 -3.05
N GLY A 214 -13.73 15.59 -3.78
CA GLY A 214 -13.02 14.44 -3.20
C GLY A 214 -13.73 13.11 -3.43
N TYR A 215 -12.96 12.06 -3.47
CA TYR A 215 -13.42 10.70 -3.70
C TYR A 215 -14.43 10.28 -2.61
N SER A 216 -15.68 10.04 -2.98
CA SER A 216 -16.62 9.37 -2.09
C SER A 216 -16.52 7.86 -2.31
N LEU A 217 -16.18 7.14 -1.26
CA LEU A 217 -16.29 5.68 -1.24
C LEU A 217 -17.76 5.30 -1.44
N PRO A 218 -18.06 4.22 -2.22
CA PRO A 218 -19.44 3.76 -2.37
C PRO A 218 -20.02 3.50 -0.99
N ALA A 219 -21.26 3.93 -0.79
CA ALA A 219 -21.95 3.87 0.47
C ALA A 219 -22.06 2.43 0.99
N CYS A 220 -21.05 1.99 1.72
CA CYS A 220 -21.28 1.04 2.77
C CYS A 220 -22.26 1.74 3.74
N ARG A 221 -23.40 1.13 4.03
CA ARG A 221 -24.36 1.66 5.05
C ARG A 221 -23.71 1.60 6.43
N VAL A 222 -22.69 2.39 6.63
CA VAL A 222 -22.10 2.68 7.94
C VAL A 222 -22.25 4.20 8.11
N PRO A 223 -22.87 4.69 9.18
CA PRO A 223 -23.18 6.11 9.35
C PRO A 223 -21.96 6.97 9.68
N PHE A 224 -20.78 6.58 9.26
CA PHE A 224 -19.55 7.35 9.44
C PHE A 224 -18.98 7.82 8.09
N ARG A 225 -19.18 9.11 7.81
CA ARG A 225 -18.40 9.82 6.80
C ARG A 225 -16.96 9.95 7.31
N ILE A 226 -16.08 9.06 6.87
CA ILE A 226 -14.63 9.26 7.02
C ILE A 226 -14.19 10.02 5.78
N SER A 227 -14.00 11.33 5.92
CA SER A 227 -13.24 12.10 4.93
C SER A 227 -11.76 11.77 5.13
N VAL A 228 -11.22 10.89 4.33
CA VAL A 228 -9.77 10.63 4.30
C VAL A 228 -9.14 11.78 3.51
N GLY A 229 -8.68 12.79 4.22
CA GLY A 229 -7.80 13.82 3.65
C GLY A 229 -6.41 13.22 3.48
N ILE A 230 -6.03 12.91 2.25
CA ILE A 230 -4.64 12.54 1.93
C ILE A 230 -3.83 13.83 1.97
N ILE A 231 -3.02 14.00 3.01
CA ILE A 231 -2.02 15.08 3.08
C ILE A 231 -0.82 14.63 2.25
N VAL A 232 -0.73 15.09 1.02
CA VAL A 232 0.48 14.98 0.21
C VAL A 232 1.41 16.10 0.65
N LEU A 233 2.43 15.76 1.43
CA LEU A 233 3.52 16.68 1.74
C LEU A 233 4.44 16.81 0.50
N ARG A 234 4.12 17.71 -0.41
CA ARG A 234 5.09 18.24 -1.37
C ARG A 234 6.00 19.22 -0.66
N GLY A 235 7.30 19.03 -0.81
CA GLY A 235 8.30 19.95 -0.27
C GLY A 235 8.08 21.39 -0.75
N ARG A 236 8.08 22.29 0.21
CA ARG A 236 8.23 23.75 0.11
C ARG A 236 7.35 24.54 -0.88
N GLU A 237 6.10 24.22 -1.08
CA GLU A 237 5.15 25.20 -1.63
C GLU A 237 3.94 25.37 -0.70
N LYS A 238 3.64 26.64 -0.42
CA LYS A 238 2.53 27.04 0.44
C LYS A 238 1.20 26.69 -0.22
N VAL A 239 0.53 25.66 0.26
CA VAL A 239 -0.82 25.34 -0.16
C VAL A 239 -1.79 26.39 0.37
N LYS A 240 -2.36 27.21 -0.53
CA LYS A 240 -3.47 28.10 -0.20
C LYS A 240 -4.74 27.27 -0.04
N PHE A 241 -5.23 27.16 1.18
CA PHE A 241 -6.55 26.61 1.45
C PHE A 241 -7.63 27.55 0.91
N SER A 242 -8.34 27.17 -0.15
CA SER A 242 -9.57 27.81 -0.54
C SER A 242 -10.71 27.29 0.35
N LYS A 243 -11.16 28.11 1.28
CA LYS A 243 -12.36 27.87 2.06
C LYS A 243 -13.59 28.25 1.21
N ARG A 244 -14.33 27.29 0.71
CA ARG A 244 -15.76 27.47 0.45
C ARG A 244 -16.52 26.32 1.11
N LEU A 245 -17.11 26.63 2.25
CA LEU A 245 -18.13 25.78 2.91
C LEU A 245 -19.49 26.20 2.35
N PRO A 246 -20.37 25.30 1.94
CA PRO A 246 -21.75 25.63 1.68
C PRO A 246 -22.52 25.76 3.02
N HIS A 247 -23.28 26.82 3.10
CA HIS A 247 -24.19 27.12 4.19
C HIS A 247 -25.29 26.06 4.32
N ARG A 248 -25.48 25.55 5.55
CA ARG A 248 -26.77 25.57 6.27
C ARG A 248 -26.64 24.89 7.65
N GLY A 249 -26.85 25.70 8.69
CA GLY A 249 -27.54 25.41 9.92
C GLY A 249 -26.89 24.41 10.92
N CYS A 250 -26.42 24.96 12.02
CA CYS A 250 -26.08 24.28 13.28
C CYS A 250 -24.57 24.09 13.57
N ALA A 251 -23.83 25.18 13.81
CA ALA A 251 -22.53 25.10 14.49
C ALA A 251 -22.03 26.45 15.08
N ARG A 252 -22.90 27.37 15.43
CA ARG A 252 -22.43 28.67 15.98
C ARG A 252 -22.00 28.66 17.45
N ARG A 253 -22.19 27.58 18.23
CA ARG A 253 -21.84 27.59 19.66
C ARG A 253 -20.51 26.92 20.04
N ARG A 254 -19.88 26.11 19.21
CA ARG A 254 -18.64 25.39 19.59
C ARG A 254 -17.32 26.02 19.11
N VAL A 255 -17.37 27.05 18.25
CA VAL A 255 -16.15 27.70 17.72
C VAL A 255 -15.64 28.78 18.65
N SER A 256 -16.50 29.40 19.47
CA SER A 256 -16.10 30.50 20.37
C SER A 256 -15.25 30.01 21.58
N GLU A 257 -15.50 28.82 22.08
CA GLU A 257 -14.77 28.25 23.23
C GLU A 257 -13.36 27.77 22.89
N ARG A 258 -13.15 27.21 21.69
CA ARG A 258 -11.81 26.80 21.22
C ARG A 258 -10.87 27.97 20.96
N ASN A 259 -11.41 29.10 20.48
CA ASN A 259 -10.63 30.30 20.26
C ASN A 259 -10.29 31.05 21.56
N ARG A 260 -11.14 30.93 22.59
CA ARG A 260 -10.85 31.48 23.94
C ARG A 260 -9.71 30.70 24.61
N ARG A 261 -9.67 29.39 24.52
CA ARG A 261 -8.57 28.57 25.08
C ARG A 261 -7.23 28.82 24.38
N ARG A 262 -7.22 29.02 23.06
CA ARG A 262 -5.98 29.35 22.33
C ARG A 262 -5.42 30.74 22.68
N ARG A 263 -6.26 31.72 22.95
CA ARG A 263 -5.81 33.06 23.40
C ARG A 263 -5.29 33.09 24.85
N LEU A 264 -5.77 32.22 25.70
CA LEU A 264 -5.25 32.04 27.06
C LEU A 264 -3.90 31.31 27.10
N LEU A 265 -3.68 30.31 26.24
CA LEU A 265 -2.38 29.65 26.11
C LEU A 265 -1.29 30.55 25.52
N ALA A 266 -1.64 31.43 24.56
CA ALA A 266 -0.70 32.36 23.96
C ALA A 266 -0.29 33.49 24.94
N ARG A 267 -1.12 33.85 25.93
CA ARG A 267 -0.78 34.79 26.98
C ARG A 267 0.10 34.20 28.09
N ARG A 268 0.05 32.90 28.35
CA ARG A 268 0.92 32.23 29.34
C ARG A 268 2.35 31.98 28.85
N LEU A 269 2.61 32.00 27.55
CA LEU A 269 3.94 31.82 26.98
C LEU A 269 4.75 33.10 26.79
N LYS A 270 4.22 34.27 27.19
CA LYS A 270 4.91 35.56 27.06
C LYS A 270 5.56 36.09 28.35
N LEU A 271 5.62 35.30 29.41
CA LEU A 271 6.29 35.68 30.64
C LEU A 271 7.31 34.62 31.04
N SER A 272 8.50 34.74 30.49
CA SER A 272 9.70 34.15 31.09
C SER A 272 10.85 35.14 30.94
N PRO A 273 11.52 35.51 32.02
CA PRO A 273 12.54 36.56 32.01
C PRO A 273 13.86 36.03 31.45
N LYS A 274 14.59 36.96 30.85
CA LYS A 274 15.98 36.83 30.43
C LYS A 274 16.84 36.35 31.61
N VAL A 275 17.64 35.29 31.38
CA VAL A 275 18.81 35.02 32.19
C VAL A 275 20.00 35.56 31.42
N THR A 276 20.68 36.53 32.04
CA THR A 276 21.95 37.14 31.61
C THR A 276 23.10 36.20 31.91
N ASP A 277 24.10 36.27 31.07
CA ASP A 277 25.40 35.63 31.08
C ASP A 277 26.12 35.66 32.44
N GLU A 278 26.75 34.55 32.80
CA GLU A 278 28.15 34.45 33.21
C GLU A 278 28.71 33.06 32.84
#